data_0ee3af5173a1432ddf839324d9c7b137
#
_entry.id   0ee3af5173a1432ddf839324d9c7b137
#
_cell.length_a   1.000
_cell.length_b   1.000
_cell.length_c   1.000
_cell.angle_alpha   90.00
_cell.angle_beta   90.00
_cell.angle_gamma   90.00
#
_symmetry.space_group_name_H-M   'P 1'
#
loop_
_entity.id
_entity.type
_entity.pdbx_description
1 polymer ?
#
loop_
_entity_poly.entity_id
_entity_poly.type
_entity_poly.pdbx_seq_one_letter_code
_entity_poly.pdbx_strand_id
1 'polypeptide(L)'
;MRRWDRLMEGYLEEYAGRGRSAGMEARVAYVLGRWGRWMNRRRPRVQLERVDPDLLVSFMHRQTSFRSKSTVYGTLSVMRGMGDYLVREGVWSANPLRWMKGPKLTPYHRLPKRIDSSQMQELWRQAATRGGGYHRHLRLVLLAILYATGLRRGELERLDLSSWDREAGILRIDGRKTGRERMVPVPALAYQCIESYLPQRHNQLEKLGCIDQRALLVNSEGRRLRGDSISKMMHTLARRSGMKLHSVHQFRHSCASDLLAAGVGLPEVQRILGHHGIGTTVRYIHIADPQRRAAMARHPINDWVTAEVA
;
A
#
# COMPACT_ATOMS: atom_id res chain seq x y z
N MET A 1 -3.57 30.86 -17.72
CA MET A 1 -2.71 30.06 -16.84
C MET A 1 -2.86 30.48 -15.38
N ARG A 2 -2.61 31.75 -14.99
CA ARG A 2 -2.71 32.25 -13.60
C ARG A 2 -4.06 32.00 -12.89
N ARG A 3 -5.20 32.05 -13.63
CA ARG A 3 -6.52 31.80 -13.02
C ARG A 3 -6.76 30.31 -12.74
N TRP A 4 -6.37 29.43 -13.67
CA TRP A 4 -6.44 27.97 -13.46
C TRP A 4 -5.55 27.54 -12.30
N ASP A 5 -4.32 28.08 -12.24
CA ASP A 5 -3.36 27.69 -11.20
C ASP A 5 -3.89 28.09 -9.81
N ARG A 6 -4.48 29.29 -9.66
CA ARG A 6 -5.13 29.75 -8.43
C ARG A 6 -6.31 28.86 -8.00
N LEU A 7 -7.19 28.53 -8.94
CA LEU A 7 -8.34 27.65 -8.66
C LEU A 7 -7.90 26.23 -8.30
N MET A 8 -6.86 25.75 -8.92
CA MET A 8 -6.27 24.45 -8.59
C MET A 8 -5.65 24.45 -7.19
N GLU A 9 -4.93 25.49 -6.82
CA GLU A 9 -4.35 25.68 -5.49
C GLU A 9 -5.44 25.72 -4.42
N GLY A 10 -6.46 26.56 -4.58
CA GLY A 10 -7.59 26.63 -3.65
C GLY A 10 -8.33 25.30 -3.48
N TYR A 11 -8.54 24.56 -4.59
CA TYR A 11 -9.10 23.22 -4.50
C TYR A 11 -8.20 22.24 -3.76
N LEU A 12 -6.89 22.31 -3.96
CA LEU A 12 -5.94 21.44 -3.27
C LEU A 12 -5.88 21.73 -1.77
N GLU A 13 -5.97 22.99 -1.36
CA GLU A 13 -6.06 23.41 0.04
C GLU A 13 -7.34 22.85 0.70
N GLU A 14 -8.50 23.04 0.04
CA GLU A 14 -9.77 22.47 0.52
C GLU A 14 -9.69 20.93 0.59
N TYR A 15 -9.07 20.30 -0.41
CA TYR A 15 -8.93 18.84 -0.47
C TYR A 15 -8.03 18.30 0.67
N ALA A 16 -6.94 19.00 0.99
CA ALA A 16 -6.05 18.70 2.11
C ALA A 16 -6.78 18.83 3.45
N GLY A 17 -7.57 19.86 3.62
CA GLY A 17 -8.39 20.10 4.82
C GLY A 17 -9.40 18.99 5.13
N ARG A 18 -9.70 18.12 4.17
CA ARG A 18 -10.55 16.93 4.36
C ARG A 18 -9.83 15.74 5.01
N GLY A 19 -8.61 15.91 5.52
CA GLY A 19 -7.83 14.85 6.18
C GLY A 19 -7.37 13.74 5.25
N ARG A 20 -7.17 14.03 3.96
CA ARG A 20 -6.69 13.07 2.97
C ARG A 20 -5.19 12.84 3.10
N SER A 21 -4.71 11.70 2.61
CA SER A 21 -3.28 11.40 2.65
C SER A 21 -2.50 12.23 1.62
N ALA A 22 -1.26 12.63 1.93
CA ALA A 22 -0.35 13.34 1.01
C ALA A 22 -0.21 12.65 -0.36
N GLY A 23 -0.24 11.31 -0.41
CA GLY A 23 -0.22 10.57 -1.68
C GLY A 23 -1.49 10.76 -2.52
N MET A 24 -2.63 10.99 -1.89
CA MET A 24 -3.87 11.32 -2.61
C MET A 24 -3.87 12.75 -3.10
N GLU A 25 -3.37 13.70 -2.30
CA GLU A 25 -3.19 15.10 -2.69
C GLU A 25 -2.26 15.21 -3.89
N ALA A 26 -1.10 14.56 -3.86
CA ALA A 26 -0.17 14.51 -4.98
C ALA A 26 -0.82 13.92 -6.25
N ARG A 27 -1.68 12.91 -6.11
CA ARG A 27 -2.44 12.34 -7.23
C ARG A 27 -3.43 13.34 -7.79
N VAL A 28 -4.16 14.07 -6.94
CA VAL A 28 -5.11 15.10 -7.37
C VAL A 28 -4.37 16.20 -8.12
N ALA A 29 -3.30 16.74 -7.54
CA ALA A 29 -2.45 17.75 -8.18
C ALA A 29 -1.91 17.29 -9.54
N TYR A 30 -1.45 16.03 -9.63
CA TYR A 30 -0.98 15.44 -10.89
C TYR A 30 -2.07 15.41 -11.97
N VAL A 31 -3.28 14.95 -11.62
CA VAL A 31 -4.41 14.86 -12.58
C VAL A 31 -4.82 16.25 -13.06
N LEU A 32 -4.99 17.20 -12.14
CA LEU A 32 -5.40 18.57 -12.46
C LEU A 32 -4.33 19.31 -13.26
N GLY A 33 -3.07 19.16 -12.91
CA GLY A 33 -1.94 19.74 -13.67
C GLY A 33 -1.88 19.18 -15.11
N ARG A 34 -2.20 17.89 -15.31
CA ARG A 34 -2.32 17.31 -16.66
C ARG A 34 -3.47 17.90 -17.45
N TRP A 35 -4.63 18.10 -16.81
CA TRP A 35 -5.79 18.71 -17.47
C TRP A 35 -5.46 20.16 -17.85
N GLY A 36 -4.91 20.96 -16.96
CA GLY A 36 -4.50 22.33 -17.24
C GLY A 36 -3.52 22.42 -18.41
N ARG A 37 -2.48 21.57 -18.45
CA ARG A 37 -1.54 21.51 -19.59
C ARG A 37 -2.22 21.10 -20.89
N TRP A 38 -3.18 20.18 -20.84
CA TRP A 38 -3.93 19.75 -22.02
C TRP A 38 -4.81 20.88 -22.58
N MET A 39 -5.53 21.61 -21.73
CA MET A 39 -6.32 22.79 -22.13
C MET A 39 -5.41 23.85 -22.79
N ASN A 40 -4.27 24.16 -22.20
CA ASN A 40 -3.33 25.15 -22.71
C ASN A 40 -2.74 24.82 -24.08
N ARG A 41 -2.67 23.54 -24.45
CA ARG A 41 -2.16 23.08 -25.75
C ARG A 41 -3.21 23.10 -26.87
N ARG A 42 -4.46 23.33 -26.55
CA ARG A 42 -5.54 23.40 -27.56
C ARG A 42 -5.45 24.70 -28.36
N ARG A 43 -5.86 24.62 -29.62
CA ARG A 43 -6.02 25.78 -30.49
C ARG A 43 -7.38 25.70 -31.17
N PRO A 44 -8.26 26.72 -31.06
CA PRO A 44 -8.10 27.91 -30.22
C PRO A 44 -7.99 27.55 -28.72
N ARG A 45 -7.47 28.47 -27.93
CA ARG A 45 -7.25 28.29 -26.49
C ARG A 45 -8.60 28.13 -25.77
N VAL A 46 -8.70 27.08 -24.96
CA VAL A 46 -9.93 26.80 -24.21
C VAL A 46 -10.06 27.81 -23.06
N GLN A 47 -11.19 28.50 -23.03
CA GLN A 47 -11.58 29.33 -21.88
C GLN A 47 -12.19 28.43 -20.82
N LEU A 48 -11.78 28.56 -19.57
CA LEU A 48 -12.23 27.71 -18.47
C LEU A 48 -13.74 27.81 -18.24
N GLU A 49 -14.29 28.99 -18.45
CA GLU A 49 -15.73 29.30 -18.29
C GLU A 49 -16.61 28.64 -19.37
N ARG A 50 -16.01 28.32 -20.51
CA ARG A 50 -16.68 27.73 -21.68
C ARG A 50 -16.21 26.32 -21.97
N VAL A 51 -15.87 25.57 -20.91
CA VAL A 51 -15.51 24.16 -21.09
C VAL A 51 -16.74 23.37 -21.43
N ASP A 52 -16.78 22.91 -22.68
CA ASP A 52 -17.82 22.06 -23.23
C ASP A 52 -17.70 20.62 -22.65
N PRO A 53 -18.83 19.93 -22.33
CA PRO A 53 -18.83 18.51 -22.03
C PRO A 53 -18.07 17.65 -23.02
N ASP A 54 -18.20 17.91 -24.32
CA ASP A 54 -17.51 17.17 -25.38
C ASP A 54 -15.99 17.33 -25.31
N LEU A 55 -15.53 18.48 -24.90
CA LEU A 55 -14.11 18.71 -24.67
C LEU A 55 -13.57 17.86 -23.51
N LEU A 56 -14.36 17.72 -22.46
CA LEU A 56 -14.02 16.85 -21.31
C LEU A 56 -14.06 15.38 -21.71
N VAL A 57 -15.05 14.98 -22.52
CA VAL A 57 -15.11 13.64 -23.13
C VAL A 57 -13.86 13.38 -23.96
N SER A 58 -13.43 14.31 -24.78
CA SER A 58 -12.20 14.20 -25.59
C SER A 58 -10.94 14.03 -24.72
N PHE A 59 -10.85 14.76 -23.61
CA PHE A 59 -9.76 14.56 -22.65
C PHE A 59 -9.82 13.17 -22.01
N MET A 60 -11.00 12.72 -21.61
CA MET A 60 -11.18 11.41 -21.00
C MET A 60 -10.91 10.28 -22.00
N HIS A 61 -11.36 10.37 -23.26
CA HIS A 61 -11.03 9.41 -24.31
C HIS A 61 -9.52 9.27 -24.51
N ARG A 62 -8.79 10.37 -24.56
CA ARG A 62 -7.33 10.33 -24.62
C ARG A 62 -6.69 9.64 -23.39
N GLN A 63 -7.35 9.64 -22.24
CA GLN A 63 -6.90 8.87 -21.08
C GLN A 63 -7.18 7.37 -21.25
N THR A 64 -8.31 6.98 -21.86
CA THR A 64 -8.71 5.57 -22.01
C THR A 64 -7.81 4.83 -22.98
N SER A 65 -7.30 5.47 -24.02
CA SER A 65 -6.44 4.86 -25.04
C SER A 65 -5.10 4.33 -24.50
N PHE A 66 -4.64 4.86 -23.36
CA PHE A 66 -3.31 4.56 -22.82
C PHE A 66 -3.31 4.12 -21.35
N ARG A 67 -4.48 3.99 -20.71
CA ARG A 67 -4.54 3.74 -19.26
C ARG A 67 -5.58 2.70 -18.88
N SER A 68 -5.37 2.05 -17.74
CA SER A 68 -6.32 1.09 -17.19
C SER A 68 -7.67 1.75 -16.87
N LYS A 69 -8.76 0.98 -16.97
CA LYS A 69 -10.13 1.41 -16.60
C LYS A 69 -10.18 2.03 -15.20
N SER A 70 -9.46 1.45 -14.23
CA SER A 70 -9.37 1.97 -12.87
C SER A 70 -8.68 3.34 -12.79
N THR A 71 -7.64 3.56 -13.59
CA THR A 71 -6.97 4.87 -13.67
C THR A 71 -7.89 5.93 -14.26
N VAL A 72 -8.64 5.57 -15.30
CA VAL A 72 -9.63 6.46 -15.94
C VAL A 72 -10.73 6.82 -14.95
N TYR A 73 -11.28 5.82 -14.25
CA TYR A 73 -12.29 6.05 -13.22
C TYR A 73 -11.80 6.99 -12.11
N GLY A 74 -10.59 6.76 -11.61
CA GLY A 74 -9.98 7.64 -10.61
C GLY A 74 -9.68 9.05 -11.14
N THR A 75 -9.33 9.20 -12.42
CA THR A 75 -9.17 10.52 -13.06
C THR A 75 -10.52 11.24 -13.14
N LEU A 76 -11.57 10.56 -13.56
CA LEU A 76 -12.93 11.12 -13.61
C LEU A 76 -13.43 11.56 -12.23
N SER A 77 -13.14 10.77 -11.19
CA SER A 77 -13.49 11.12 -9.80
C SER A 77 -12.82 12.43 -9.34
N VAL A 78 -11.53 12.59 -9.64
CA VAL A 78 -10.80 13.84 -9.34
C VAL A 78 -11.38 15.02 -10.10
N MET A 79 -11.64 14.85 -11.39
CA MET A 79 -12.18 15.91 -12.24
C MET A 79 -13.61 16.31 -11.84
N ARG A 80 -14.43 15.36 -11.37
CA ARG A 80 -15.75 15.68 -10.81
C ARG A 80 -15.64 16.54 -9.56
N GLY A 81 -14.75 16.18 -8.63
CA GLY A 81 -14.51 16.98 -7.43
C GLY A 81 -14.08 18.41 -7.76
N MET A 82 -13.16 18.56 -8.73
CA MET A 82 -12.78 19.88 -9.22
C MET A 82 -13.93 20.61 -9.91
N GLY A 83 -14.76 19.89 -10.69
CA GLY A 83 -15.95 20.48 -11.32
C GLY A 83 -16.96 21.00 -10.31
N ASP A 84 -17.21 20.26 -9.22
CA ASP A 84 -18.07 20.72 -8.13
C ASP A 84 -17.48 21.96 -7.41
N TYR A 85 -16.16 22.04 -7.28
CA TYR A 85 -15.47 23.21 -6.75
C TYR A 85 -15.66 24.42 -7.69
N LEU A 86 -15.47 24.25 -9.01
CA LEU A 86 -15.65 25.31 -9.99
C LEU A 86 -17.10 25.87 -10.05
N VAL A 87 -18.08 25.02 -9.74
CA VAL A 87 -19.48 25.48 -9.60
C VAL A 87 -19.63 26.34 -8.34
N ARG A 88 -19.06 25.96 -7.22
CA ARG A 88 -19.10 26.76 -5.97
C ARG A 88 -18.38 28.09 -6.11
N GLU A 89 -17.28 28.13 -6.85
CA GLU A 89 -16.54 29.36 -7.15
C GLU A 89 -17.21 30.23 -8.26
N GLY A 90 -18.41 29.86 -8.72
CA GLY A 90 -19.12 30.59 -9.74
C GLY A 90 -18.49 30.62 -11.12
N VAL A 91 -17.51 29.73 -11.40
CA VAL A 91 -16.85 29.61 -12.70
C VAL A 91 -17.70 28.83 -13.67
N TRP A 92 -18.39 27.80 -13.19
CA TRP A 92 -19.32 26.97 -13.95
C TRP A 92 -20.74 27.10 -13.38
N SER A 93 -21.74 27.16 -14.25
CA SER A 93 -23.16 27.10 -13.85
C SER A 93 -23.59 25.71 -13.38
N ALA A 94 -22.98 24.66 -13.94
CA ALA A 94 -23.22 23.27 -13.58
C ALA A 94 -21.94 22.44 -13.81
N ASN A 95 -21.81 21.32 -13.11
CA ASN A 95 -20.70 20.40 -13.34
C ASN A 95 -21.03 19.43 -14.48
N PRO A 96 -20.43 19.60 -15.68
CA PRO A 96 -20.76 18.76 -16.84
C PRO A 96 -20.30 17.30 -16.68
N LEU A 97 -19.40 17.04 -15.72
CA LEU A 97 -18.90 15.69 -15.44
C LEU A 97 -19.81 14.88 -14.52
N ARG A 98 -20.81 15.49 -13.90
CA ARG A 98 -21.65 14.84 -12.88
C ARG A 98 -22.34 13.59 -13.41
N TRP A 99 -22.81 13.65 -14.65
CA TRP A 99 -23.56 12.58 -15.33
C TRP A 99 -22.70 11.71 -16.23
N MET A 100 -21.43 12.04 -16.43
CA MET A 100 -20.53 11.25 -17.27
C MET A 100 -20.32 9.86 -16.65
N LYS A 101 -20.75 8.81 -17.32
CA LYS A 101 -20.52 7.43 -16.87
C LYS A 101 -19.04 7.07 -17.04
N GLY A 102 -18.37 6.70 -15.96
CA GLY A 102 -17.02 6.13 -16.04
C GLY A 102 -17.03 4.72 -16.66
N PRO A 103 -15.86 4.20 -17.06
CA PRO A 103 -15.77 2.85 -17.59
C PRO A 103 -16.26 1.86 -16.54
N LYS A 104 -17.10 0.89 -16.95
CA LYS A 104 -17.53 -0.18 -16.05
C LYS A 104 -16.30 -0.91 -15.50
N LEU A 105 -16.08 -0.77 -14.21
CA LEU A 105 -15.11 -1.57 -13.49
C LEU A 105 -15.79 -2.91 -13.24
N THR A 106 -15.40 -3.93 -13.98
CA THR A 106 -15.82 -5.30 -13.65
C THR A 106 -15.03 -5.75 -12.45
N PRO A 107 -15.68 -5.96 -11.29
CA PRO A 107 -15.01 -6.55 -10.14
C PRO A 107 -14.48 -7.93 -10.58
N TYR A 108 -13.25 -8.25 -10.18
CA TYR A 108 -12.66 -9.58 -10.32
C TYR A 108 -12.30 -10.09 -11.73
N HIS A 109 -12.16 -9.24 -12.74
CA HIS A 109 -11.73 -9.67 -14.08
C HIS A 109 -10.29 -10.21 -14.17
N ARG A 110 -9.49 -10.01 -13.16
CA ARG A 110 -8.16 -10.62 -13.04
C ARG A 110 -8.05 -11.22 -11.64
N LEU A 111 -7.89 -12.51 -11.58
CA LEU A 111 -7.45 -13.16 -10.35
C LEU A 111 -6.22 -12.40 -9.83
N PRO A 112 -6.16 -12.11 -8.53
CA PRO A 112 -4.99 -11.48 -7.95
C PRO A 112 -3.76 -12.30 -8.33
N LYS A 113 -2.76 -11.67 -8.91
CA LYS A 113 -1.51 -12.36 -9.21
C LYS A 113 -0.85 -12.70 -7.89
N ARG A 114 -0.98 -13.95 -7.47
CA ARG A 114 -0.27 -14.48 -6.30
C ARG A 114 1.16 -14.85 -6.70
N ILE A 115 2.04 -14.87 -5.74
CA ILE A 115 3.35 -15.51 -5.82
C ILE A 115 3.08 -16.95 -5.38
N ASP A 116 3.44 -17.92 -6.19
CA ASP A 116 3.27 -19.33 -5.83
C ASP A 116 4.32 -19.77 -4.80
N SER A 117 4.12 -20.95 -4.20
CA SER A 117 4.97 -21.44 -3.11
C SER A 117 6.43 -21.63 -3.56
N SER A 118 6.68 -22.11 -4.77
CA SER A 118 8.02 -22.32 -5.30
C SER A 118 8.75 -20.98 -5.52
N GLN A 119 8.05 -20.00 -6.06
CA GLN A 119 8.55 -18.63 -6.22
C GLN A 119 8.84 -17.98 -4.86
N MET A 120 7.99 -18.21 -3.85
CA MET A 120 8.18 -17.67 -2.51
C MET A 120 9.40 -18.30 -1.83
N GLN A 121 9.60 -19.61 -1.95
CA GLN A 121 10.80 -20.30 -1.47
C GLN A 121 12.07 -19.77 -2.14
N GLU A 122 12.03 -19.52 -3.45
CA GLU A 122 13.20 -18.96 -4.16
C GLU A 122 13.47 -17.50 -3.71
N LEU A 123 12.44 -16.69 -3.46
CA LEU A 123 12.60 -15.36 -2.87
C LEU A 123 13.29 -15.46 -1.50
N TRP A 124 12.86 -16.42 -0.69
CA TRP A 124 13.41 -16.66 0.63
C TRP A 124 14.89 -17.05 0.54
N ARG A 125 15.21 -18.02 -0.29
CA ARG A 125 16.59 -18.48 -0.53
C ARG A 125 17.49 -17.33 -0.99
N GLN A 126 17.02 -16.50 -1.92
CA GLN A 126 17.78 -15.32 -2.39
C GLN A 126 17.92 -14.24 -1.31
N ALA A 127 16.94 -14.08 -0.43
CA ALA A 127 17.04 -13.16 0.70
C ALA A 127 18.09 -13.62 1.71
N ALA A 128 18.21 -14.95 1.94
CA ALA A 128 19.11 -15.56 2.90
C ALA A 128 20.56 -15.61 2.42
N THR A 129 20.78 -15.92 1.14
CA THR A 129 22.13 -16.24 0.62
C THR A 129 23.01 -15.04 0.30
N ARG A 130 22.47 -13.80 0.17
CA ARG A 130 23.25 -12.66 -0.31
C ARG A 130 23.51 -11.62 0.76
N GLY A 131 24.79 -11.18 0.86
CA GLY A 131 25.26 -10.09 1.72
C GLY A 131 25.24 -10.48 3.20
N GLY A 132 26.25 -10.08 3.92
CA GLY A 132 26.34 -10.34 5.35
C GLY A 132 25.53 -9.37 6.21
N GLY A 133 25.40 -9.72 7.48
CA GLY A 133 24.98 -8.81 8.54
C GLY A 133 23.61 -8.18 8.34
N TYR A 134 23.56 -6.88 8.56
CA TYR A 134 22.35 -6.07 8.58
C TYR A 134 21.43 -6.23 7.36
N HIS A 135 21.99 -6.19 6.14
CA HIS A 135 21.17 -6.24 4.92
C HIS A 135 20.48 -7.57 4.67
N ARG A 136 21.11 -8.69 5.07
CA ARG A 136 20.51 -10.02 5.02
C ARG A 136 19.29 -10.06 5.95
N HIS A 137 19.47 -9.71 7.22
CA HIS A 137 18.40 -9.73 8.21
C HIS A 137 17.27 -8.78 7.86
N LEU A 138 17.58 -7.59 7.30
CA LEU A 138 16.56 -6.66 6.83
C LEU A 138 15.71 -7.25 5.69
N ARG A 139 16.31 -7.96 4.73
CA ARG A 139 15.54 -8.61 3.65
C ARG A 139 14.67 -9.74 4.17
N LEU A 140 15.21 -10.57 5.06
CA LEU A 140 14.46 -11.68 5.65
C LEU A 140 13.28 -11.18 6.47
N VAL A 141 13.47 -10.23 7.36
CA VAL A 141 12.38 -9.68 8.18
C VAL A 141 11.31 -8.99 7.33
N LEU A 142 11.70 -8.27 6.28
CA LEU A 142 10.75 -7.66 5.34
C LEU A 142 9.90 -8.70 4.63
N LEU A 143 10.55 -9.73 4.07
CA LEU A 143 9.87 -10.81 3.36
C LEU A 143 8.95 -11.59 4.31
N ALA A 144 9.45 -11.93 5.50
CA ALA A 144 8.71 -12.63 6.52
C ALA A 144 7.44 -11.87 6.95
N ILE A 145 7.56 -10.61 7.34
CA ILE A 145 6.42 -9.81 7.79
C ILE A 145 5.43 -9.62 6.64
N LEU A 146 5.88 -9.25 5.43
CA LEU A 146 4.99 -9.04 4.28
C LEU A 146 4.18 -10.28 3.95
N TYR A 147 4.81 -11.45 3.92
CA TYR A 147 4.13 -12.69 3.55
C TYR A 147 3.31 -13.28 4.70
N ALA A 148 3.88 -13.34 5.90
CA ALA A 148 3.22 -13.98 7.02
C ALA A 148 1.98 -13.21 7.53
N THR A 149 2.03 -11.88 7.49
CA THR A 149 0.97 -11.03 8.06
C THR A 149 0.10 -10.34 7.01
N GLY A 150 0.53 -10.36 5.76
CA GLY A 150 -0.16 -9.68 4.66
C GLY A 150 -0.32 -8.17 4.86
N LEU A 151 0.57 -7.52 5.61
CA LEU A 151 0.53 -6.08 5.85
C LEU A 151 0.58 -5.28 4.54
N ARG A 152 -0.15 -4.17 4.52
CA ARG A 152 0.02 -3.18 3.45
C ARG A 152 1.38 -2.51 3.57
N ARG A 153 1.98 -2.14 2.44
CA ARG A 153 3.27 -1.42 2.41
C ARG A 153 3.34 -0.25 3.38
N GLY A 154 2.28 0.57 3.42
CA GLY A 154 2.23 1.72 4.31
C GLY A 154 2.00 1.37 5.79
N GLU A 155 1.43 0.20 6.09
CA GLU A 155 1.35 -0.32 7.46
C GLU A 155 2.73 -0.78 7.92
N LEU A 156 3.45 -1.51 7.08
CA LEU A 156 4.82 -1.95 7.35
C LEU A 156 5.77 -0.77 7.56
N GLU A 157 5.68 0.28 6.73
CA GLU A 157 6.48 1.51 6.87
C GLU A 157 6.28 2.17 8.24
N ARG A 158 5.06 2.10 8.80
CA ARG A 158 4.71 2.77 10.07
C ARG A 158 4.98 1.95 11.32
N LEU A 159 5.45 0.72 11.21
CA LEU A 159 5.78 -0.07 12.40
C LEU A 159 6.87 0.61 13.21
N ASP A 160 6.62 0.77 14.49
CA ASP A 160 7.57 1.20 15.50
C ASP A 160 8.02 0.01 16.34
N LEU A 161 9.07 0.15 17.13
CA LEU A 161 9.49 -0.87 18.10
C LEU A 161 8.34 -1.24 19.05
N SER A 162 7.56 -0.24 19.49
CA SER A 162 6.38 -0.45 20.33
C SER A 162 5.24 -1.20 19.63
N SER A 163 5.29 -1.34 18.29
CA SER A 163 4.35 -2.18 17.55
C SER A 163 4.63 -3.67 17.71
N TRP A 164 5.83 -4.05 18.13
CA TRP A 164 6.21 -5.42 18.35
C TRP A 164 6.05 -5.81 19.82
N ASP A 165 5.10 -6.69 20.09
CA ASP A 165 4.90 -7.32 21.38
C ASP A 165 5.61 -8.66 21.36
N ARG A 166 6.83 -8.68 21.91
CA ARG A 166 7.73 -9.84 21.91
C ARG A 166 7.15 -11.01 22.73
N GLU A 167 6.59 -10.72 23.89
CA GLU A 167 6.08 -11.77 24.78
C GLU A 167 4.85 -12.44 24.18
N ALA A 168 3.95 -11.64 23.61
CA ALA A 168 2.76 -12.15 22.97
C ALA A 168 3.00 -12.70 21.54
N GLY A 169 4.13 -12.37 20.89
CA GLY A 169 4.40 -12.69 19.49
C GLY A 169 3.41 -12.01 18.53
N ILE A 170 3.10 -10.73 18.79
CA ILE A 170 2.03 -9.99 18.09
C ILE A 170 2.56 -8.69 17.52
N LEU A 171 2.19 -8.39 16.27
CA LEU A 171 2.35 -7.06 15.68
C LEU A 171 1.06 -6.25 15.87
N ARG A 172 1.18 -5.09 16.51
CA ARG A 172 0.12 -4.08 16.63
C ARG A 172 0.17 -3.17 15.42
N ILE A 173 -0.90 -3.14 14.63
CA ILE A 173 -0.97 -2.38 13.39
C ILE A 173 -1.81 -1.14 13.59
N ASP A 174 -1.19 0.02 13.42
CA ASP A 174 -1.84 1.32 13.51
C ASP A 174 -2.93 1.49 12.44
N GLY A 175 -4.12 1.81 12.91
CA GLY A 175 -5.33 2.00 12.11
C GLY A 175 -5.54 3.40 11.55
N ARG A 176 -4.62 4.36 11.72
CA ARG A 176 -4.80 5.78 11.34
C ARG A 176 -5.32 6.00 9.92
N LYS A 177 -4.96 5.13 8.97
CA LYS A 177 -5.43 5.22 7.59
C LYS A 177 -6.71 4.43 7.31
N THR A 178 -7.05 3.47 8.16
CA THR A 178 -8.18 2.55 7.98
C THR A 178 -9.23 2.69 9.07
N GLY A 179 -8.99 3.56 10.06
CA GLY A 179 -9.87 3.77 11.20
C GLY A 179 -9.89 2.62 12.22
N ARG A 180 -9.03 1.60 12.08
CA ARG A 180 -9.02 0.42 12.96
C ARG A 180 -7.62 -0.09 13.22
N GLU A 181 -7.26 -0.11 14.46
CA GLU A 181 -6.12 -0.88 14.95
C GLU A 181 -6.43 -2.37 14.90
N ARG A 182 -5.43 -3.18 14.64
CA ARG A 182 -5.53 -4.63 14.74
C ARG A 182 -4.24 -5.24 15.25
N MET A 183 -4.40 -6.37 15.87
CA MET A 183 -3.30 -7.19 16.37
C MET A 183 -3.18 -8.42 15.48
N VAL A 184 -1.97 -8.68 14.99
CA VAL A 184 -1.70 -9.82 14.10
C VAL A 184 -0.68 -10.72 14.78
N PRO A 185 -1.07 -11.95 15.17
CA PRO A 185 -0.13 -12.96 15.63
C PRO A 185 0.89 -13.26 14.53
N VAL A 186 2.13 -13.40 14.91
CA VAL A 186 3.25 -13.64 13.99
C VAL A 186 3.62 -15.12 14.03
N PRO A 187 3.70 -15.83 12.87
CA PRO A 187 4.18 -17.21 12.81
C PRO A 187 5.62 -17.35 13.29
N ALA A 188 5.99 -18.55 13.75
CA ALA A 188 7.27 -18.83 14.40
C ALA A 188 8.49 -18.35 13.58
N LEU A 189 8.53 -18.67 12.29
CA LEU A 189 9.65 -18.25 11.44
C LEU A 189 9.72 -16.71 11.29
N ALA A 190 8.60 -16.03 11.14
CA ALA A 190 8.60 -14.57 11.08
C ALA A 190 8.98 -13.93 12.42
N TYR A 191 8.59 -14.55 13.54
CA TYR A 191 9.07 -14.17 14.87
C TYR A 191 10.60 -14.25 14.94
N GLN A 192 11.20 -15.39 14.55
CA GLN A 192 12.65 -15.57 14.53
C GLN A 192 13.35 -14.53 13.64
N CYS A 193 12.76 -14.18 12.50
CA CYS A 193 13.30 -13.13 11.62
C CYS A 193 13.30 -11.76 12.28
N ILE A 194 12.26 -11.43 13.06
CA ILE A 194 12.22 -10.17 13.81
C ILE A 194 13.30 -10.18 14.90
N GLU A 195 13.37 -11.25 15.69
CA GLU A 195 14.32 -11.37 16.79
C GLU A 195 15.78 -11.38 16.32
N SER A 196 16.09 -12.02 15.19
CA SER A 196 17.44 -12.00 14.62
C SER A 196 17.79 -10.66 13.96
N TYR A 197 16.80 -9.91 13.51
CA TYR A 197 17.00 -8.57 12.93
C TYR A 197 17.27 -7.50 14.01
N LEU A 198 16.61 -7.55 15.15
CA LEU A 198 16.69 -6.50 16.17
C LEU A 198 18.13 -6.22 16.68
N PRO A 199 18.97 -7.22 16.97
CA PRO A 199 20.38 -6.97 17.32
C PRO A 199 21.17 -6.31 16.19
N GLN A 200 20.95 -6.75 14.95
CA GLN A 200 21.61 -6.16 13.78
C GLN A 200 21.17 -4.71 13.53
N ARG A 201 19.90 -4.42 13.78
CA ARG A 201 19.37 -3.07 13.76
C ARG A 201 20.03 -2.20 14.82
N HIS A 202 20.13 -2.68 16.05
CA HIS A 202 20.78 -1.95 17.15
C HIS A 202 22.23 -1.63 16.82
N ASN A 203 23.01 -2.62 16.43
CA ASN A 203 24.41 -2.45 16.03
C ASN A 203 24.58 -1.46 14.86
N GLN A 204 23.64 -1.47 13.90
CA GLN A 204 23.67 -0.51 12.78
C GLN A 204 23.41 0.92 13.26
N LEU A 205 22.45 1.12 14.14
CA LEU A 205 22.10 2.44 14.68
C LEU A 205 23.20 2.98 15.62
N GLU A 206 23.81 2.12 16.41
CA GLU A 206 24.95 2.47 17.27
C GLU A 206 26.12 3.00 16.44
N LYS A 207 26.51 2.29 15.38
CA LYS A 207 27.57 2.73 14.43
C LYS A 207 27.28 4.08 13.78
N LEU A 208 25.99 4.45 13.66
CA LEU A 208 25.57 5.71 13.03
C LEU A 208 25.23 6.82 14.04
N GLY A 209 25.31 6.54 15.35
CA GLY A 209 24.92 7.49 16.38
C GLY A 209 23.42 7.83 16.40
N CYS A 210 22.55 6.91 15.93
CA CYS A 210 21.11 7.13 15.75
C CYS A 210 20.26 6.22 16.68
N ILE A 211 20.69 6.00 17.92
CA ILE A 211 20.11 5.00 18.86
C ILE A 211 18.63 5.25 19.15
N ASP A 212 18.18 6.51 19.21
CA ASP A 212 16.81 6.89 19.54
C ASP A 212 15.78 6.68 18.40
N GLN A 213 16.16 5.97 17.37
CA GLN A 213 15.25 5.68 16.25
C GLN A 213 14.10 4.76 16.70
N ARG A 214 12.87 5.24 16.62
CA ARG A 214 11.68 4.49 17.03
C ARG A 214 11.20 3.47 15.99
N ALA A 215 11.52 3.68 14.71
CA ALA A 215 11.04 2.81 13.64
C ALA A 215 11.53 1.36 13.82
N LEU A 216 10.64 0.37 13.70
CA LEU A 216 11.02 -1.03 13.71
C LEU A 216 11.99 -1.34 12.56
N LEU A 217 11.67 -0.89 11.36
CA LEU A 217 12.46 -1.11 10.15
C LEU A 217 13.21 0.16 9.76
N VAL A 218 14.52 0.06 9.65
CA VAL A 218 15.38 1.19 9.28
C VAL A 218 16.17 0.89 8.01
N ASN A 219 16.63 1.93 7.32
CA ASN A 219 17.52 1.78 6.17
C ASN A 219 19.00 1.77 6.63
N SER A 220 19.93 1.64 5.68
CA SER A 220 21.37 1.64 5.96
C SER A 220 21.90 2.95 6.57
N GLU A 221 21.12 4.03 6.51
CA GLU A 221 21.43 5.34 7.07
C GLU A 221 20.79 5.56 8.45
N GLY A 222 20.20 4.53 9.06
CA GLY A 222 19.55 4.62 10.36
C GLY A 222 18.17 5.30 10.36
N ARG A 223 17.62 5.67 9.18
CA ARG A 223 16.31 6.32 9.06
C ARG A 223 15.21 5.28 8.85
N ARG A 224 13.96 5.62 9.22
CA ARG A 224 12.78 4.80 8.93
C ARG A 224 12.76 4.34 7.47
N LEU A 225 12.57 3.05 7.27
CA LEU A 225 12.50 2.47 5.93
C LEU A 225 11.20 2.90 5.24
N ARG A 226 11.32 3.69 4.17
CA ARG A 226 10.19 4.24 3.41
C ARG A 226 9.56 3.18 2.50
N GLY A 227 8.25 3.31 2.26
CA GLY A 227 7.51 2.37 1.42
C GLY A 227 8.06 2.20 0.01
N ASP A 228 8.63 3.25 -0.58
CA ASP A 228 9.26 3.16 -1.90
C ASP A 228 10.56 2.35 -1.86
N SER A 229 11.35 2.48 -0.78
CA SER A 229 12.54 1.65 -0.56
C SER A 229 12.16 0.19 -0.34
N ILE A 230 11.11 -0.10 0.44
CA ILE A 230 10.54 -1.45 0.58
C ILE A 230 10.18 -2.02 -0.78
N SER A 231 9.43 -1.26 -1.59
CA SER A 231 9.06 -1.69 -2.94
C SER A 231 10.29 -1.99 -3.80
N LYS A 232 11.28 -1.08 -3.81
CA LYS A 232 12.52 -1.24 -4.58
C LYS A 232 13.30 -2.47 -4.16
N MET A 233 13.40 -2.72 -2.84
CA MET A 233 14.08 -3.91 -2.31
C MET A 233 13.38 -5.20 -2.75
N MET A 234 12.06 -5.29 -2.61
CA MET A 234 11.29 -6.47 -3.00
C MET A 234 11.31 -6.70 -4.52
N HIS A 235 11.22 -5.64 -5.33
CA HIS A 235 11.37 -5.78 -6.80
C HIS A 235 12.78 -6.23 -7.20
N THR A 236 13.81 -5.75 -6.50
CA THR A 236 15.19 -6.17 -6.76
C THR A 236 15.39 -7.63 -6.38
N LEU A 237 14.84 -8.06 -5.24
CA LEU A 237 14.89 -9.45 -4.81
C LEU A 237 14.17 -10.35 -5.82
N ALA A 238 12.95 -10.03 -6.21
CA ALA A 238 12.16 -10.77 -7.19
C ALA A 238 12.89 -10.91 -8.54
N ARG A 239 13.46 -9.83 -9.05
CA ARG A 239 14.24 -9.87 -10.29
C ARG A 239 15.44 -10.82 -10.19
N ARG A 240 16.10 -10.86 -9.04
CA ARG A 240 17.23 -11.77 -8.78
C ARG A 240 16.79 -13.24 -8.66
N SER A 241 15.55 -13.46 -8.24
CA SER A 241 14.90 -14.78 -8.20
C SER A 241 14.30 -15.18 -9.55
N GLY A 242 14.61 -14.48 -10.64
CA GLY A 242 14.07 -14.79 -11.97
C GLY A 242 12.59 -14.50 -12.15
N MET A 243 11.94 -13.80 -11.20
CA MET A 243 10.51 -13.54 -11.23
C MET A 243 10.16 -12.06 -11.41
N LYS A 244 8.98 -11.78 -11.97
CA LYS A 244 8.43 -10.44 -12.11
C LYS A 244 7.42 -10.14 -11.00
N LEU A 245 7.84 -9.34 -10.02
CA LEU A 245 6.93 -8.79 -9.03
C LEU A 245 6.18 -7.60 -9.64
N HIS A 246 4.84 -7.60 -9.61
CA HIS A 246 4.05 -6.47 -10.12
C HIS A 246 3.83 -5.38 -9.07
N SER A 247 3.71 -5.78 -7.82
CA SER A 247 3.64 -4.87 -6.67
C SER A 247 3.88 -5.63 -5.37
N VAL A 248 4.30 -4.94 -4.33
CA VAL A 248 4.42 -5.51 -2.96
C VAL A 248 3.07 -6.05 -2.44
N HIS A 249 1.96 -5.58 -3.00
CA HIS A 249 0.63 -6.07 -2.62
C HIS A 249 0.38 -7.55 -2.98
N GLN A 250 1.21 -8.12 -3.88
CA GLN A 250 1.14 -9.55 -4.21
C GLN A 250 1.45 -10.45 -2.99
N PHE A 251 2.34 -10.04 -2.09
CA PHE A 251 2.59 -10.78 -0.85
C PHE A 251 1.33 -10.93 -0.01
N ARG A 252 0.54 -9.88 0.08
CA ARG A 252 -0.74 -9.91 0.79
C ARG A 252 -1.77 -10.81 0.11
N HIS A 253 -1.80 -10.81 -1.22
CA HIS A 253 -2.67 -11.73 -1.97
C HIS A 253 -2.24 -13.19 -1.79
N SER A 254 -0.92 -13.46 -1.78
CA SER A 254 -0.38 -14.79 -1.52
C SER A 254 -0.70 -15.22 -0.09
N CYS A 255 -0.43 -14.39 0.92
CA CYS A 255 -0.80 -14.64 2.31
C CYS A 255 -2.29 -15.04 2.44
N ALA A 256 -3.19 -14.24 1.84
CA ALA A 256 -4.62 -14.53 1.88
C ALA A 256 -4.97 -15.87 1.23
N SER A 257 -4.44 -16.11 0.03
CA SER A 257 -4.72 -17.33 -0.75
C SER A 257 -4.17 -18.57 -0.06
N ASP A 258 -2.98 -18.47 0.51
CA ASP A 258 -2.29 -19.60 1.13
C ASP A 258 -2.92 -19.96 2.48
N LEU A 259 -3.34 -18.96 3.27
CA LEU A 259 -4.13 -19.20 4.49
C LEU A 259 -5.48 -19.88 4.19
N LEU A 260 -6.18 -19.43 3.13
CA LEU A 260 -7.41 -20.08 2.70
C LEU A 260 -7.16 -21.51 2.21
N ALA A 261 -6.09 -21.73 1.44
CA ALA A 261 -5.69 -23.06 0.97
C ALA A 261 -5.30 -23.98 2.14
N ALA A 262 -4.75 -23.43 3.22
CA ALA A 262 -4.47 -24.14 4.47
C ALA A 262 -5.72 -24.38 5.34
N GLY A 263 -6.92 -24.07 4.85
CA GLY A 263 -8.19 -24.31 5.54
C GLY A 263 -8.58 -23.25 6.58
N VAL A 264 -7.91 -22.10 6.61
CA VAL A 264 -8.28 -20.98 7.49
C VAL A 264 -9.55 -20.32 6.96
N GLY A 265 -10.56 -20.17 7.83
CA GLY A 265 -11.85 -19.58 7.43
C GLY A 265 -11.73 -18.14 6.90
N LEU A 266 -12.54 -17.80 5.89
CA LEU A 266 -12.56 -16.47 5.27
C LEU A 266 -12.70 -15.31 6.29
N PRO A 267 -13.58 -15.39 7.30
CA PRO A 267 -13.70 -14.33 8.31
C PRO A 267 -12.40 -14.09 9.07
N GLU A 268 -11.64 -15.16 9.35
CA GLU A 268 -10.37 -15.06 10.07
C GLU A 268 -9.28 -14.45 9.20
N VAL A 269 -9.18 -14.85 7.94
CA VAL A 269 -8.28 -14.23 6.96
C VAL A 269 -8.60 -12.73 6.81
N GLN A 270 -9.88 -12.36 6.77
CA GLN A 270 -10.29 -10.95 6.71
C GLN A 270 -9.84 -10.15 7.95
N ARG A 271 -9.94 -10.73 9.15
CA ARG A 271 -9.48 -10.10 10.41
C ARG A 271 -7.96 -9.92 10.41
N ILE A 272 -7.20 -10.95 10.06
CA ILE A 272 -5.73 -10.91 9.95
C ILE A 272 -5.31 -9.79 9.00
N LEU A 273 -5.92 -9.74 7.83
CA LEU A 273 -5.58 -8.76 6.80
C LEU A 273 -6.14 -7.35 7.08
N GLY A 274 -7.19 -7.22 7.88
CA GLY A 274 -7.89 -5.96 8.09
C GLY A 274 -8.61 -5.49 6.83
N HIS A 275 -9.43 -6.36 6.20
CA HIS A 275 -10.28 -6.00 5.08
C HIS A 275 -11.54 -5.29 5.56
N HIS A 276 -11.86 -4.13 4.96
CA HIS A 276 -13.13 -3.47 5.17
C HIS A 276 -14.23 -4.22 4.41
N GLY A 277 -15.26 -4.72 5.09
CA GLY A 277 -16.39 -5.25 4.35
C GLY A 277 -17.40 -6.15 5.06
N ILE A 278 -17.25 -6.47 6.31
CA ILE A 278 -18.34 -7.07 7.09
C ILE A 278 -18.56 -6.24 8.34
N GLY A 279 -19.83 -5.81 8.53
CA GLY A 279 -20.39 -4.91 9.53
C GLY A 279 -19.61 -4.73 10.83
N THR A 280 -19.36 -3.50 11.07
CA THR A 280 -19.02 -2.83 12.32
C THR A 280 -19.64 -3.49 13.56
N THR A 281 -19.06 -4.46 14.15
CA THR A 281 -19.13 -4.68 15.60
C THR A 281 -18.32 -5.92 16.01
N VAL A 282 -17.01 -5.84 15.94
CA VAL A 282 -16.22 -6.65 16.84
C VAL A 282 -15.26 -5.71 17.53
N ARG A 283 -15.80 -5.01 18.54
CA ARG A 283 -14.98 -4.46 19.60
C ARG A 283 -14.11 -5.60 20.09
N TYR A 284 -12.81 -5.42 19.97
CA TYR A 284 -11.75 -6.03 20.75
C TYR A 284 -12.11 -7.40 21.38
N ILE A 285 -12.20 -8.42 20.56
CA ILE A 285 -12.11 -9.78 21.08
C ILE A 285 -10.63 -9.95 21.42
N HIS A 286 -10.42 -10.14 22.70
CA HIS A 286 -9.17 -10.19 23.40
C HIS A 286 -8.00 -10.83 22.63
N ILE A 287 -6.85 -10.26 22.80
CA ILE A 287 -5.51 -10.55 22.26
C ILE A 287 -5.13 -12.03 22.27
N ALA A 288 -5.76 -12.79 23.10
CA ALA A 288 -5.60 -14.23 23.26
C ALA A 288 -6.67 -15.04 22.50
N ASP A 289 -7.06 -14.59 21.27
CA ASP A 289 -7.97 -15.42 20.48
C ASP A 289 -7.24 -16.70 20.01
N PRO A 290 -7.52 -17.86 20.61
CA PRO A 290 -6.85 -19.13 20.27
C PRO A 290 -7.01 -19.47 18.78
N GLN A 291 -8.12 -19.02 18.16
CA GLN A 291 -8.41 -19.28 16.76
C GLN A 291 -7.46 -18.55 15.81
N ARG A 292 -7.07 -17.32 16.15
CA ARG A 292 -6.08 -16.58 15.32
C ARG A 292 -4.69 -17.17 15.42
N ARG A 293 -4.30 -17.61 16.62
CA ARG A 293 -3.02 -18.31 16.82
C ARG A 293 -3.00 -19.64 16.06
N ALA A 294 -4.08 -20.42 16.15
CA ALA A 294 -4.23 -21.66 15.39
C ALA A 294 -4.21 -21.42 13.87
N ALA A 295 -4.85 -20.34 13.40
CA ALA A 295 -4.81 -19.94 12.00
C ALA A 295 -3.39 -19.57 11.53
N MET A 296 -2.64 -18.79 12.34
CA MET A 296 -1.28 -18.41 12.02
C MET A 296 -0.29 -19.58 12.16
N ALA A 297 -0.55 -20.54 13.02
CA ALA A 297 0.23 -21.78 13.11
C ALA A 297 0.14 -22.65 11.85
N ARG A 298 -0.91 -22.50 11.05
CA ARG A 298 -1.09 -23.18 9.75
C ARG A 298 -0.53 -22.38 8.57
N HIS A 299 0.18 -21.28 8.82
CA HIS A 299 0.77 -20.49 7.74
C HIS A 299 1.89 -21.28 7.06
N PRO A 300 1.90 -21.39 5.71
CA PRO A 300 2.90 -22.18 4.99
C PRO A 300 4.36 -21.79 5.23
N ILE A 301 4.61 -20.59 5.74
CA ILE A 301 5.96 -20.14 6.12
C ILE A 301 6.56 -21.01 7.26
N ASN A 302 5.72 -21.64 8.08
CA ASN A 302 6.22 -22.51 9.17
C ASN A 302 6.86 -23.81 8.66
N ASP A 303 6.52 -24.21 7.42
CA ASP A 303 7.06 -25.42 6.78
C ASP A 303 8.41 -25.13 6.11
N TRP A 304 8.87 -23.89 6.11
CA TRP A 304 10.13 -23.52 5.50
C TRP A 304 11.29 -23.82 6.44
N VAL A 305 12.38 -24.31 5.86
CA VAL A 305 13.55 -24.77 6.62
C VAL A 305 14.17 -23.61 7.42
N THR A 306 14.27 -23.79 8.72
CA THR A 306 14.77 -22.81 9.68
C THR A 306 16.30 -22.59 9.58
N ALA A 307 17.04 -23.46 8.90
CA ALA A 307 18.49 -23.40 8.77
C ALA A 307 19.03 -22.10 8.13
N GLU A 308 18.18 -21.33 7.45
CA GLU A 308 18.60 -20.09 6.80
C GLU A 308 18.43 -18.82 7.68
N VAL A 309 17.88 -18.96 8.88
CA VAL A 309 17.60 -17.83 9.79
C VAL A 309 18.57 -17.80 10.98
N ALA A 310 19.24 -18.92 11.28
CA ALA A 310 20.20 -19.07 12.38
C ALA A 310 21.58 -18.42 12.09
#